data_3ae6785a6fea890563f133c31c2a3df1
#
_entry.id   3ae6785a6fea890563f133c31c2a3df1
#
_cell.length_a   1.000
_cell.length_b   1.000
_cell.length_c   1.000
_cell.angle_alpha   90.00
_cell.angle_beta   90.00
_cell.angle_gamma   90.00
#
_symmetry.space_group_name_H-M   'P 1'
#
loop_
_entity.id
_entity.type
_entity.pdbx_description
1 polymer ?
#
loop_
_entity_poly.entity_id
_entity_poly.type
_entity_poly.pdbx_seq_one_letter_code
_entity_poly.pdbx_strand_id
1 'polypeptide(L)'
;MKRTKMMLMLLAMFLLTVFSLAQADTIVLVTAPSGTNTVDWSQLGAAGTVLPHAFVAFSAGGDTATGVFSAPTSNKGELVQQGTDWNGNFAASEFAVWTTNHGPLTVSFGNGYNAVGAYFQQNFFGTFTAQLQVYNGSTLLGTVTENGVSDTTVGTAIFLGALDKTGPNITKVVFSETAGLNKNDFAIATMYLGVPEPGTLVLLGSGLLGLAGFARRRISK
;
A
#
# COMPACT_ATOMS: atom_id res chain seq x y z
N MET A 1 45.36 13.29 -33.38
CA MET A 1 44.00 13.93 -33.45
C MET A 1 42.83 12.99 -33.39
N LYS A 2 42.78 11.81 -34.01
CA LYS A 2 41.64 10.88 -33.94
C LYS A 2 41.42 10.26 -32.55
N ARG A 3 42.49 9.87 -31.83
CA ARG A 3 42.40 9.25 -30.49
C ARG A 3 41.89 10.21 -29.41
N THR A 4 42.25 11.48 -29.47
CA THR A 4 41.81 12.50 -28.51
C THR A 4 40.32 12.82 -28.68
N LYS A 5 39.78 12.85 -29.89
CA LYS A 5 38.37 13.05 -30.18
C LYS A 5 37.49 11.88 -29.69
N MET A 6 38.01 10.64 -29.85
CA MET A 6 37.31 9.43 -29.36
C MET A 6 37.26 9.35 -27.83
N MET A 7 38.35 9.78 -27.16
CA MET A 7 38.38 9.80 -25.67
C MET A 7 37.50 10.90 -25.10
N LEU A 8 37.36 12.07 -25.75
CA LEU A 8 36.40 13.11 -25.36
C LEU A 8 34.97 12.66 -25.56
N MET A 9 34.67 11.91 -26.62
CA MET A 9 33.32 11.40 -26.90
C MET A 9 32.89 10.31 -25.90
N LEU A 10 33.81 9.43 -25.49
CA LEU A 10 33.58 8.45 -24.43
C LEU A 10 33.39 9.09 -23.04
N LEU A 11 34.16 10.15 -22.73
CA LEU A 11 34.02 10.88 -21.48
C LEU A 11 32.70 11.66 -21.43
N ALA A 12 32.26 12.26 -22.54
CA ALA A 12 30.96 12.92 -22.63
C ALA A 12 29.80 11.92 -22.52
N MET A 13 29.92 10.72 -23.08
CA MET A 13 28.93 9.66 -22.98
C MET A 13 28.86 9.08 -21.56
N PHE A 14 29.98 9.03 -20.83
CA PHE A 14 30.01 8.59 -19.42
C PHE A 14 29.46 9.65 -18.48
N LEU A 15 29.62 10.96 -18.76
CA LEU A 15 29.00 12.02 -17.95
C LEU A 15 27.49 12.10 -18.12
N LEU A 16 26.92 11.65 -19.23
CA LEU A 16 25.47 11.67 -19.48
C LEU A 16 24.73 10.55 -18.73
N THR A 17 25.42 9.53 -18.23
CA THR A 17 24.79 8.39 -17.52
C THR A 17 24.66 8.58 -16.00
N VAL A 18 25.15 9.69 -15.42
CA VAL A 18 25.22 9.89 -13.96
C VAL A 18 24.18 10.88 -13.43
N PHE A 19 23.36 11.49 -14.27
CA PHE A 19 22.22 12.27 -13.82
C PHE A 19 20.99 11.37 -13.65
N SER A 20 20.97 10.52 -12.63
CA SER A 20 19.70 10.11 -12.05
C SER A 20 19.12 11.37 -11.38
N LEU A 21 18.23 12.05 -12.09
CA LEU A 21 17.35 13.04 -11.47
C LEU A 21 16.63 12.32 -10.32
N ALA A 22 16.90 12.71 -9.09
CA ALA A 22 16.08 12.30 -7.96
C ALA A 22 14.66 12.79 -8.28
N GLN A 23 13.82 11.89 -8.77
CA GLN A 23 12.41 12.18 -9.02
C GLN A 23 11.75 12.20 -7.65
N ALA A 24 11.10 13.30 -7.30
CA ALA A 24 10.30 13.35 -6.09
C ALA A 24 9.21 12.27 -6.16
N ASP A 25 9.01 11.54 -5.09
CA ASP A 25 7.95 10.53 -5.00
C ASP A 25 6.60 11.18 -5.31
N THR A 26 5.87 10.61 -6.25
CA THR A 26 4.53 11.07 -6.60
C THR A 26 3.51 10.12 -6.01
N ILE A 27 3.02 10.44 -4.82
CA ILE A 27 1.97 9.69 -4.16
C ILE A 27 0.60 10.20 -4.62
N VAL A 28 -0.24 9.29 -5.08
CA VAL A 28 -1.61 9.59 -5.49
C VAL A 28 -2.61 8.74 -4.70
N LEU A 29 -3.78 9.32 -4.43
CA LEU A 29 -4.91 8.61 -3.81
C LEU A 29 -5.39 7.51 -4.75
N VAL A 30 -5.70 6.34 -4.17
CA VAL A 30 -6.38 5.21 -4.83
C VAL A 30 -7.63 4.88 -4.02
N THR A 31 -8.78 4.87 -4.67
CA THR A 31 -10.10 4.65 -4.05
C THR A 31 -10.70 3.29 -4.37
N ALA A 32 -9.92 2.41 -5.00
CA ALA A 32 -10.31 1.03 -5.28
C ALA A 32 -9.09 0.11 -5.14
N PRO A 33 -9.28 -1.13 -4.65
CA PRO A 33 -8.18 -2.07 -4.49
C PRO A 33 -7.57 -2.46 -5.84
N SER A 34 -6.26 -2.63 -5.85
CA SER A 34 -5.50 -3.14 -7.01
C SER A 34 -4.52 -4.22 -6.57
N GLY A 35 -4.40 -5.28 -7.38
CA GLY A 35 -3.52 -6.41 -7.08
C GLY A 35 -4.20 -7.54 -6.31
N THR A 36 -3.52 -8.67 -6.24
CA THR A 36 -4.00 -9.92 -5.60
C THR A 36 -3.25 -10.26 -4.32
N ASN A 37 -2.20 -9.51 -3.97
CA ASN A 37 -1.48 -9.70 -2.72
C ASN A 37 -2.21 -8.94 -1.61
N THR A 38 -2.84 -9.69 -0.71
CA THR A 38 -3.68 -9.15 0.37
C THR A 38 -3.20 -9.60 1.73
N VAL A 39 -3.44 -8.78 2.75
CA VAL A 39 -3.36 -9.18 4.16
C VAL A 39 -4.79 -9.35 4.67
N ASP A 40 -5.16 -10.60 4.92
CA ASP A 40 -6.43 -10.95 5.56
C ASP A 40 -6.20 -11.07 7.07
N TRP A 41 -6.94 -10.30 7.83
CA TRP A 41 -6.78 -10.26 9.28
C TRP A 41 -7.36 -11.47 10.01
N SER A 42 -8.19 -12.30 9.37
CA SER A 42 -8.76 -13.52 9.97
C SER A 42 -7.69 -14.49 10.50
N GLN A 43 -6.46 -14.41 9.99
CA GLN A 43 -5.32 -15.20 10.48
C GLN A 43 -4.89 -14.84 11.92
N LEU A 44 -5.36 -13.71 12.48
CA LEU A 44 -5.02 -13.27 13.83
C LEU A 44 -5.90 -13.92 14.91
N GLY A 45 -6.98 -14.62 14.53
CA GLY A 45 -7.85 -15.33 15.45
C GLY A 45 -9.32 -15.27 15.09
N ALA A 46 -10.17 -15.53 16.07
CA ALA A 46 -11.63 -15.37 15.95
C ALA A 46 -12.04 -13.91 16.22
N ALA A 47 -13.26 -13.53 15.80
CA ALA A 47 -13.88 -12.27 16.19
C ALA A 47 -13.86 -12.11 17.72
N GLY A 48 -13.62 -10.88 18.21
CA GLY A 48 -13.45 -10.58 19.63
C GLY A 48 -12.04 -10.88 20.18
N THR A 49 -11.07 -11.33 19.35
CA THR A 49 -9.68 -11.55 19.80
C THR A 49 -9.01 -10.21 20.11
N VAL A 50 -8.57 -10.04 21.36
CA VAL A 50 -7.79 -8.87 21.79
C VAL A 50 -6.39 -8.94 21.19
N LEU A 51 -6.04 -7.96 20.38
CA LEU A 51 -4.74 -7.85 19.74
C LEU A 51 -3.76 -7.10 20.67
N PRO A 52 -2.52 -7.59 20.81
CA PRO A 52 -1.49 -6.88 21.58
C PRO A 52 -1.11 -5.56 20.87
N HIS A 53 -0.40 -4.67 21.59
CA HIS A 53 0.11 -3.41 21.07
C HIS A 53 0.82 -3.55 19.70
N ALA A 54 1.59 -4.61 19.52
CA ALA A 54 2.20 -4.99 18.26
C ALA A 54 1.83 -6.43 17.89
N PHE A 55 1.44 -6.65 16.64
CA PHE A 55 1.02 -7.95 16.10
C PHE A 55 1.58 -8.14 14.69
N VAL A 56 1.64 -9.39 14.23
CA VAL A 56 2.16 -9.75 12.91
C VAL A 56 1.12 -10.56 12.17
N ALA A 57 0.91 -10.19 10.92
CA ALA A 57 0.15 -10.94 9.92
C ALA A 57 1.01 -11.19 8.68
N PHE A 58 0.55 -12.06 7.79
CA PHE A 58 1.22 -12.36 6.53
C PHE A 58 0.33 -12.00 5.35
N SER A 59 0.94 -11.49 4.31
CA SER A 59 0.25 -11.31 3.04
C SER A 59 0.07 -12.64 2.31
N ALA A 60 -0.85 -12.68 1.35
CA ALA A 60 -1.00 -13.83 0.46
C ALA A 60 0.29 -14.18 -0.31
N GLY A 61 1.17 -13.20 -0.53
CA GLY A 61 2.51 -13.37 -1.09
C GLY A 61 3.57 -13.86 -0.09
N GLY A 62 3.21 -14.08 1.19
CA GLY A 62 4.12 -14.55 2.24
C GLY A 62 4.97 -13.47 2.90
N ASP A 63 4.73 -12.19 2.59
CA ASP A 63 5.44 -11.08 3.22
C ASP A 63 4.80 -10.69 4.56
N THR A 64 5.62 -10.21 5.50
CA THR A 64 5.16 -9.78 6.82
C THR A 64 4.49 -8.43 6.79
N ALA A 65 3.38 -8.28 7.54
CA ALA A 65 2.73 -7.03 7.87
C ALA A 65 2.70 -6.89 9.40
N THR A 66 3.52 -6.01 9.95
CA THR A 66 3.59 -5.76 11.40
C THR A 66 2.74 -4.54 11.74
N GLY A 67 1.62 -4.78 12.44
CA GLY A 67 0.74 -3.74 12.96
C GLY A 67 1.18 -3.27 14.34
N VAL A 68 1.13 -1.95 14.58
CA VAL A 68 1.44 -1.32 15.87
C VAL A 68 0.43 -0.21 16.16
N PHE A 69 -0.28 -0.32 17.28
CA PHE A 69 -1.15 0.75 17.79
C PHE A 69 -0.30 1.91 18.33
N SER A 70 -0.89 3.10 18.47
CA SER A 70 -0.15 4.24 19.02
C SER A 70 0.34 3.96 20.45
N ALA A 71 1.44 4.63 20.87
CA ALA A 71 1.95 4.52 22.22
C ALA A 71 0.91 5.01 23.28
N PRO A 72 0.88 4.47 24.49
CA PRO A 72 1.88 3.58 25.13
C PRO A 72 1.72 2.09 24.72
N THR A 73 2.74 1.28 25.06
CA THR A 73 2.79 -0.16 24.73
C THR A 73 1.69 -1.00 25.42
N SER A 74 0.96 -0.44 26.37
CA SER A 74 -0.25 -1.06 26.96
C SER A 74 -1.47 -1.00 26.04
N ASN A 75 -1.42 -0.19 24.98
CA ASN A 75 -2.52 -0.04 24.03
C ASN A 75 -2.72 -1.35 23.28
N LYS A 76 -3.97 -1.66 23.02
CA LYS A 76 -4.42 -2.89 22.39
C LYS A 76 -5.48 -2.54 21.37
N GLY A 77 -5.70 -3.44 20.45
CA GLY A 77 -6.83 -3.42 19.53
C GLY A 77 -7.64 -4.69 19.67
N GLU A 78 -8.57 -4.86 18.78
CA GLU A 78 -9.43 -6.03 18.72
C GLU A 78 -9.62 -6.46 17.27
N LEU A 79 -9.68 -7.77 17.06
CA LEU A 79 -10.08 -8.33 15.78
C LEU A 79 -11.60 -8.45 15.79
N VAL A 80 -12.24 -7.78 14.84
CA VAL A 80 -13.71 -7.78 14.70
C VAL A 80 -14.14 -8.37 13.37
N GLN A 81 -15.39 -8.83 13.28
CA GLN A 81 -15.96 -9.37 12.05
C GLN A 81 -17.31 -8.73 11.75
N GLN A 82 -17.44 -8.22 10.52
CA GLN A 82 -18.69 -7.63 10.04
C GLN A 82 -19.86 -8.62 10.16
N GLY A 83 -20.92 -8.20 10.85
CA GLY A 83 -22.12 -9.00 11.09
C GLY A 83 -22.04 -9.95 12.29
N THR A 84 -20.92 -9.98 13.02
CA THR A 84 -20.75 -10.75 14.27
C THR A 84 -20.62 -9.80 15.47
N ASP A 85 -19.54 -9.07 15.58
CA ASP A 85 -19.23 -8.10 16.64
C ASP A 85 -18.91 -6.70 16.10
N TRP A 86 -18.95 -6.53 14.77
CA TRP A 86 -18.92 -5.25 14.08
C TRP A 86 -20.18 -5.07 13.24
N ASN A 87 -20.85 -3.93 13.40
CA ASN A 87 -22.04 -3.59 12.64
C ASN A 87 -21.81 -2.29 11.88
N GLY A 88 -21.19 -2.40 10.71
CA GLY A 88 -20.76 -1.24 9.93
C GLY A 88 -20.77 -1.50 8.43
N ASN A 89 -19.86 -0.80 7.73
CA ASN A 89 -19.85 -0.73 6.26
C ASN A 89 -18.98 -1.78 5.57
N PHE A 90 -18.20 -2.61 6.29
CA PHE A 90 -17.39 -3.64 5.65
C PHE A 90 -18.22 -4.68 4.90
N ALA A 91 -17.59 -5.45 4.03
CA ALA A 91 -18.26 -6.55 3.36
C ALA A 91 -18.72 -7.61 4.37
N ALA A 92 -19.79 -8.33 4.06
CA ALA A 92 -20.32 -9.35 4.96
C ALA A 92 -19.26 -10.38 5.35
N SER A 93 -19.14 -10.67 6.63
CA SER A 93 -18.18 -11.60 7.22
C SER A 93 -16.69 -11.18 7.09
N GLU A 94 -16.42 -9.96 6.64
CA GLU A 94 -15.05 -9.45 6.53
C GLU A 94 -14.46 -9.19 7.93
N PHE A 95 -13.20 -9.59 8.11
CA PHE A 95 -12.46 -9.32 9.34
C PHE A 95 -11.75 -7.97 9.25
N ALA A 96 -11.74 -7.25 10.38
CA ALA A 96 -11.08 -5.97 10.50
C ALA A 96 -10.30 -5.84 11.81
N VAL A 97 -9.20 -5.09 11.78
CA VAL A 97 -8.47 -4.66 12.97
C VAL A 97 -9.08 -3.36 13.46
N TRP A 98 -9.71 -3.41 14.62
CA TRP A 98 -10.28 -2.26 15.29
C TRP A 98 -9.28 -1.68 16.30
N THR A 99 -9.07 -0.38 16.27
CA THR A 99 -8.08 0.30 17.11
C THR A 99 -8.52 0.47 18.56
N THR A 100 -9.80 0.28 18.89
CA THR A 100 -10.36 0.45 20.24
C THR A 100 -9.92 1.77 20.92
N ASN A 101 -10.00 2.86 20.18
CA ASN A 101 -9.56 4.21 20.61
C ASN A 101 -8.02 4.35 20.79
N HIS A 102 -7.22 3.48 20.17
CA HIS A 102 -5.76 3.51 20.22
C HIS A 102 -5.09 3.77 18.85
N GLY A 103 -5.83 4.38 17.92
CA GLY A 103 -5.23 4.92 16.69
C GLY A 103 -4.22 6.04 16.98
N PRO A 104 -3.36 6.41 16.03
CA PRO A 104 -3.19 5.80 14.70
C PRO A 104 -2.71 4.35 14.71
N LEU A 105 -2.96 3.63 13.61
CA LEU A 105 -2.44 2.29 13.37
C LEU A 105 -1.33 2.35 12.33
N THR A 106 -0.14 1.93 12.73
CA THR A 106 1.03 1.80 11.85
C THR A 106 1.12 0.36 11.35
N VAL A 107 1.31 0.16 10.05
CA VAL A 107 1.64 -1.15 9.47
C VAL A 107 2.94 -1.05 8.69
N SER A 108 3.91 -1.90 9.04
CA SER A 108 5.22 -1.99 8.38
C SER A 108 5.35 -3.31 7.64
N PHE A 109 6.04 -3.31 6.51
CA PHE A 109 6.19 -4.45 5.62
C PHE A 109 7.65 -4.89 5.54
N GLY A 110 7.87 -6.19 5.27
CA GLY A 110 9.20 -6.74 5.02
C GLY A 110 9.79 -6.30 3.69
N ASN A 111 8.93 -6.05 2.70
CA ASN A 111 9.30 -5.58 1.35
C ASN A 111 8.67 -4.21 1.06
N GLY A 112 9.16 -3.55 0.00
CA GLY A 112 8.56 -2.32 -0.52
C GLY A 112 7.45 -2.63 -1.54
N TYR A 113 6.41 -1.80 -1.55
CA TYR A 113 5.27 -1.85 -2.46
C TYR A 113 5.11 -0.54 -3.22
N ASN A 114 4.55 -0.60 -4.43
CA ASN A 114 4.19 0.61 -5.16
C ASN A 114 2.77 1.10 -4.81
N ALA A 115 1.90 0.22 -4.31
CA ALA A 115 0.57 0.60 -3.86
C ALA A 115 0.22 -0.14 -2.57
N VAL A 116 -0.43 0.57 -1.65
CA VAL A 116 -0.94 0.00 -0.40
C VAL A 116 -2.25 0.68 -0.06
N GLY A 117 -3.25 -0.08 0.35
CA GLY A 117 -4.51 0.46 0.84
C GLY A 117 -5.33 -0.58 1.59
N ALA A 118 -6.38 -0.12 2.26
CA ALA A 118 -7.32 -0.96 2.99
C ALA A 118 -8.72 -0.36 2.96
N TYR A 119 -9.72 -1.17 3.19
CA TYR A 119 -11.03 -0.64 3.54
C TYR A 119 -10.98 -0.05 4.95
N PHE A 120 -11.60 1.12 5.11
CA PHE A 120 -11.52 1.93 6.31
C PHE A 120 -12.92 2.36 6.76
N GLN A 121 -13.17 2.32 8.07
CA GLN A 121 -14.39 2.82 8.67
C GLN A 121 -14.14 3.35 10.08
N GLN A 122 -14.73 4.51 10.41
CA GLN A 122 -14.85 5.03 11.77
C GLN A 122 -15.81 4.15 12.57
N ASN A 123 -15.54 3.94 13.87
CA ASN A 123 -16.43 3.17 14.76
C ASN A 123 -17.79 3.88 15.00
N PHE A 124 -17.78 5.19 15.14
CA PHE A 124 -19.02 5.96 15.36
C PHE A 124 -19.71 6.31 14.04
N PHE A 125 -21.02 6.22 13.99
CA PHE A 125 -21.79 6.58 12.80
C PHE A 125 -21.72 8.08 12.52
N GLY A 126 -21.61 8.43 11.26
CA GLY A 126 -21.50 9.78 10.76
C GLY A 126 -20.38 9.98 9.74
N THR A 127 -20.17 11.22 9.36
CA THR A 127 -19.12 11.58 8.42
C THR A 127 -17.74 11.59 9.08
N PHE A 128 -16.72 11.17 8.35
CA PHE A 128 -15.32 11.19 8.79
C PHE A 128 -14.38 11.51 7.62
N THR A 129 -13.16 11.86 7.95
CA THR A 129 -12.05 11.97 6.98
C THR A 129 -10.93 11.06 7.43
N ALA A 130 -10.70 10.00 6.67
CA ALA A 130 -9.59 9.09 6.86
C ALA A 130 -8.32 9.65 6.21
N GLN A 131 -7.17 9.33 6.77
CA GLN A 131 -5.84 9.71 6.28
C GLN A 131 -4.92 8.49 6.22
N LEU A 132 -4.16 8.38 5.15
CA LEU A 132 -3.08 7.42 4.98
C LEU A 132 -1.78 8.18 4.70
N GLN A 133 -0.81 8.01 5.58
CA GLN A 133 0.56 8.44 5.37
C GLN A 133 1.39 7.26 4.92
N VAL A 134 2.21 7.43 3.89
CA VAL A 134 3.07 6.37 3.34
C VAL A 134 4.54 6.76 3.47
N TYR A 135 5.38 5.77 3.80
CA TYR A 135 6.78 5.99 4.15
C TYR A 135 7.70 4.97 3.48
N ASN A 136 8.93 5.41 3.23
CA ASN A 136 10.09 4.53 3.01
C ASN A 136 10.97 4.58 4.28
N GLY A 137 10.93 3.52 5.07
CA GLY A 137 11.55 3.52 6.40
C GLY A 137 10.99 4.62 7.31
N SER A 138 11.80 5.64 7.60
CA SER A 138 11.40 6.83 8.36
C SER A 138 11.00 8.03 7.49
N THR A 139 11.27 7.99 6.17
CA THR A 139 11.02 9.11 5.26
C THR A 139 9.57 9.10 4.80
N LEU A 140 8.84 10.18 5.05
CA LEU A 140 7.48 10.38 4.54
C LEU A 140 7.55 10.60 3.02
N LEU A 141 6.90 9.74 2.25
CA LEU A 141 6.77 9.85 0.80
C LEU A 141 5.57 10.73 0.43
N GLY A 142 4.47 10.62 1.17
CA GLY A 142 3.29 11.43 0.96
C GLY A 142 2.12 11.08 1.88
N THR A 143 1.05 11.85 1.72
CA THR A 143 -0.19 11.72 2.50
C THR A 143 -1.37 11.81 1.56
N VAL A 144 -2.34 10.93 1.73
CA VAL A 144 -3.62 10.96 1.03
C VAL A 144 -4.77 10.93 2.03
N THR A 145 -5.90 11.49 1.66
CA THR A 145 -7.12 11.53 2.48
C THR A 145 -8.33 11.16 1.65
N GLU A 146 -9.32 10.55 2.30
CA GLU A 146 -10.61 10.20 1.70
C GLU A 146 -11.72 10.48 2.71
N ASN A 147 -12.86 10.98 2.22
CA ASN A 147 -14.03 11.21 3.04
C ASN A 147 -14.94 10.00 3.00
N GLY A 148 -15.51 9.65 4.16
CA GLY A 148 -16.42 8.54 4.30
C GLY A 148 -17.64 8.86 5.14
N VAL A 149 -18.59 7.94 5.11
CA VAL A 149 -19.74 7.92 6.02
C VAL A 149 -19.77 6.56 6.67
N SER A 150 -19.75 6.54 8.00
CA SER A 150 -19.95 5.32 8.79
C SER A 150 -21.43 5.17 9.08
N ASP A 151 -21.99 4.03 8.70
CA ASP A 151 -23.36 3.60 8.98
C ASP A 151 -23.45 2.07 9.02
N THR A 152 -24.62 1.48 8.83
CA THR A 152 -24.84 0.03 8.84
C THR A 152 -24.98 -0.57 7.43
N THR A 153 -24.68 0.18 6.38
CA THR A 153 -24.84 -0.28 4.99
C THR A 153 -23.67 -1.15 4.59
N VAL A 154 -23.83 -2.45 4.65
CA VAL A 154 -22.80 -3.45 4.36
C VAL A 154 -22.22 -3.28 2.95
N GLY A 155 -20.90 -3.36 2.83
CA GLY A 155 -20.17 -3.28 1.55
C GLY A 155 -19.94 -1.85 1.06
N THR A 156 -20.13 -0.82 1.89
CA THR A 156 -19.95 0.60 1.53
C THR A 156 -18.78 1.28 2.25
N ALA A 157 -17.94 0.52 2.95
CA ALA A 157 -16.70 1.06 3.53
C ALA A 157 -15.84 1.69 2.43
N ILE A 158 -15.24 2.86 2.73
CA ILE A 158 -14.34 3.50 1.77
C ILE A 158 -13.06 2.68 1.62
N PHE A 159 -12.48 2.68 0.43
CA PHE A 159 -11.13 2.19 0.23
C PHE A 159 -10.16 3.37 0.27
N LEU A 160 -9.24 3.34 1.22
CA LEU A 160 -8.20 4.35 1.38
C LEU A 160 -6.85 3.74 0.98
N GLY A 161 -6.34 4.14 -0.17
CA GLY A 161 -5.08 3.63 -0.71
C GLY A 161 -4.20 4.72 -1.28
N ALA A 162 -2.92 4.40 -1.39
CA ALA A 162 -1.89 5.25 -1.98
C ALA A 162 -1.09 4.46 -3.02
N LEU A 163 -0.79 5.11 -4.14
CA LEU A 163 0.10 4.59 -5.18
C LEU A 163 1.31 5.51 -5.29
N ASP A 164 2.50 4.94 -5.13
CA ASP A 164 3.77 5.56 -5.50
C ASP A 164 4.07 5.28 -6.98
N LYS A 165 4.04 6.31 -7.80
CA LYS A 165 4.31 6.20 -9.24
C LYS A 165 5.80 6.04 -9.56
N THR A 166 6.68 6.21 -8.58
CA THR A 166 8.14 6.12 -8.79
C THR A 166 8.68 4.72 -8.57
N GLY A 167 7.93 3.85 -7.87
CA GLY A 167 8.33 2.46 -7.66
C GLY A 167 7.85 1.85 -6.35
N PRO A 168 8.38 0.68 -5.98
CA PRO A 168 7.98 -0.05 -4.78
C PRO A 168 8.69 0.50 -3.52
N ASN A 169 8.45 1.77 -3.20
CA ASN A 169 9.14 2.44 -2.10
C ASN A 169 8.36 2.44 -0.78
N ILE A 170 7.07 2.05 -0.79
CA ILE A 170 6.23 2.05 0.41
C ILE A 170 6.57 0.85 1.27
N THR A 171 7.28 1.08 2.38
CA THR A 171 7.65 0.04 3.35
C THR A 171 6.88 0.15 4.66
N LYS A 172 6.13 1.25 4.86
CA LYS A 172 5.34 1.51 6.05
C LYS A 172 4.18 2.45 5.72
N VAL A 173 3.05 2.21 6.35
CA VAL A 173 1.88 3.08 6.29
C VAL A 173 1.36 3.41 7.68
N VAL A 174 0.69 4.56 7.81
CA VAL A 174 0.01 4.98 9.04
C VAL A 174 -1.42 5.37 8.68
N PHE A 175 -2.38 4.61 9.18
CA PHE A 175 -3.81 4.91 9.11
C PHE A 175 -4.22 5.78 10.28
N SER A 176 -4.99 6.83 10.01
CA SER A 176 -5.52 7.75 11.02
C SER A 176 -6.80 8.42 10.53
N GLU A 177 -7.46 9.14 11.42
CA GLU A 177 -8.55 10.06 11.09
C GLU A 177 -8.14 11.51 11.36
N THR A 178 -8.50 12.41 10.47
CA THR A 178 -8.30 13.86 10.63
C THR A 178 -9.57 14.60 11.04
N ALA A 179 -10.73 14.05 10.69
CA ALA A 179 -12.05 14.52 11.10
C ALA A 179 -12.97 13.32 11.40
N GLY A 180 -13.84 13.46 12.38
CA GLY A 180 -14.76 12.41 12.86
C GLY A 180 -15.08 12.63 14.32
N LEU A 181 -15.97 11.79 14.86
CA LEU A 181 -16.41 11.90 16.27
C LEU A 181 -15.32 11.48 17.27
N ASN A 182 -14.52 10.46 16.90
CA ASN A 182 -13.39 10.01 17.71
C ASN A 182 -12.25 9.54 16.79
N LYS A 183 -11.30 10.40 16.54
CA LYS A 183 -10.22 10.22 15.56
C LYS A 183 -9.27 9.04 15.82
N ASN A 184 -9.33 8.42 17.00
CA ASN A 184 -8.48 7.28 17.35
C ASN A 184 -9.25 5.96 17.27
N ASP A 185 -10.54 5.98 16.94
CA ASP A 185 -11.43 4.86 17.05
C ASP A 185 -12.03 4.46 15.69
N PHE A 186 -11.27 3.65 14.98
CA PHE A 186 -11.59 3.19 13.63
C PHE A 186 -11.15 1.73 13.43
N ALA A 187 -11.61 1.13 12.37
CA ALA A 187 -11.16 -0.18 11.92
C ALA A 187 -10.67 -0.15 10.48
N ILE A 188 -9.71 -1.03 10.16
CA ILE A 188 -9.28 -1.33 8.80
C ILE A 188 -9.53 -2.80 8.51
N ALA A 189 -10.17 -3.09 7.37
CA ALA A 189 -10.37 -4.45 6.91
C ALA A 189 -9.23 -4.88 5.97
N THR A 190 -9.47 -5.86 5.09
CA THR A 190 -8.47 -6.43 4.19
C THR A 190 -7.57 -5.36 3.58
N MET A 191 -6.24 -5.52 3.74
CA MET A 191 -5.26 -4.68 3.06
C MET A 191 -4.88 -5.27 1.71
N TYR A 192 -4.62 -4.39 0.76
CA TYR A 192 -4.16 -4.71 -0.59
C TYR A 192 -2.77 -4.13 -0.81
N LEU A 193 -1.87 -4.98 -1.30
CA LEU A 193 -0.48 -4.67 -1.54
C LEU A 193 -0.20 -4.82 -3.03
N GLY A 194 0.04 -3.70 -3.71
CA GLY A 194 0.42 -3.69 -5.12
C GLY A 194 1.89 -4.03 -5.28
N VAL A 195 2.18 -5.05 -6.07
CA VAL A 195 3.54 -5.35 -6.51
C VAL A 195 3.71 -4.77 -7.91
N PRO A 196 4.84 -4.13 -8.26
CA PRO A 196 5.09 -3.75 -9.64
C PRO A 196 4.93 -4.98 -10.52
N GLU A 197 4.20 -4.85 -11.62
CA GLU A 197 4.21 -5.89 -12.65
C GLU A 197 5.69 -6.16 -13.01
N PRO A 198 6.16 -7.41 -12.93
CA PRO A 198 7.55 -7.70 -13.20
C PRO A 198 7.91 -7.09 -14.56
N GLY A 199 8.99 -6.31 -14.62
CA GLY A 199 9.52 -5.76 -15.89
C GLY A 199 9.76 -6.83 -16.96
N THR A 200 9.58 -8.13 -16.59
CA THR A 200 9.52 -9.29 -17.47
C THR A 200 8.46 -9.16 -18.57
N LEU A 201 7.31 -8.50 -18.33
CA LEU A 201 6.31 -8.25 -19.38
C LEU A 201 6.84 -7.25 -20.42
N VAL A 202 7.52 -6.19 -19.96
CA VAL A 202 8.19 -5.22 -20.86
C VAL A 202 9.36 -5.88 -21.56
N LEU A 203 10.15 -6.70 -20.86
CA LEU A 203 11.28 -7.44 -21.42
C LEU A 203 10.81 -8.51 -22.42
N LEU A 204 9.74 -9.24 -22.09
CA LEU A 204 9.12 -10.22 -23.00
C LEU A 204 8.54 -9.53 -24.23
N GLY A 205 7.81 -8.42 -24.08
CA GLY A 205 7.26 -7.63 -25.19
C GLY A 205 8.37 -7.08 -26.08
N SER A 206 9.41 -6.50 -25.53
CA SER A 206 10.57 -5.99 -26.29
C SER A 206 11.37 -7.11 -26.93
N GLY A 207 11.53 -8.25 -26.25
CA GLY A 207 12.16 -9.46 -26.78
C GLY A 207 11.43 -10.03 -27.99
N LEU A 208 10.08 -10.12 -27.91
CA LEU A 208 9.23 -10.58 -29.03
C LEU A 208 9.29 -9.61 -30.23
N LEU A 209 9.29 -8.29 -29.99
CA LEU A 209 9.44 -7.29 -31.04
C LEU A 209 10.81 -7.39 -31.70
N GLY A 210 11.87 -7.63 -30.92
CA GLY A 210 13.22 -7.86 -31.42
C GLY A 210 13.32 -9.12 -32.31
N LEU A 211 12.71 -10.22 -31.87
CA LEU A 211 12.64 -11.47 -32.65
C LEU A 211 11.84 -11.33 -33.93
N ALA A 212 10.70 -10.63 -33.90
CA ALA A 212 9.88 -10.35 -35.08
C ALA A 212 10.63 -9.49 -36.10
N GLY A 213 11.38 -8.47 -35.63
CA GLY A 213 12.23 -7.64 -36.48
C GLY A 213 13.37 -8.44 -37.14
N PHE A 214 13.98 -9.36 -36.39
CA PHE A 214 15.03 -10.23 -36.92
C PHE A 214 14.50 -11.25 -37.92
N ALA A 215 13.34 -11.87 -37.66
CA ALA A 215 12.68 -12.81 -38.57
C ALA A 215 12.32 -12.13 -39.91
N ARG A 216 11.75 -10.91 -39.86
CA ARG A 216 11.41 -10.13 -41.06
C ARG A 216 12.63 -9.84 -41.95
N ARG A 217 13.81 -9.56 -41.37
CA ARG A 217 15.03 -9.33 -42.11
C ARG A 217 15.55 -10.58 -42.85
N ARG A 218 15.26 -11.79 -42.36
CA ARG A 218 15.64 -13.06 -42.99
C ARG A 218 14.74 -13.46 -44.17
N ILE A 219 13.44 -13.06 -44.11
CA ILE A 219 12.44 -13.42 -45.13
C ILE A 219 12.50 -12.45 -46.33
N SER A 220 13.06 -11.25 -46.15
CA SER A 220 13.14 -10.24 -47.20
C SER A 220 14.45 -10.28 -48.01
N LYS A 221 15.24 -11.35 -47.89
CA LYS A 221 16.39 -11.72 -48.74
C LYS A 221 16.05 -12.98 -49.54
#